data_a02be1dfd759b00eb03c234da3f015f1
#
_entry.id   a02be1dfd759b00eb03c234da3f015f1
#
_cell.length_a   1.000
_cell.length_b   1.000
_cell.length_c   1.000
_cell.angle_alpha   90.00
_cell.angle_beta   90.00
_cell.angle_gamma   90.00
#
_symmetry.space_group_name_H-M   'P 1'
#
loop_
_entity.id
_entity.type
_entity.pdbx_description
1 polymer ?
#
loop_
_entity_poly.entity_id
_entity_poly.type
_entity_poly.pdbx_seq_one_letter_code
_entity_poly.pdbx_strand_id
1 'polypeptide(L)'
;MELNLKKPIVFFDLETTGLNISTDRIIEISMLKIHPNGDQEIKTRRLKPVDLNGNQIPLSEAVKELTHISDEDLADKPTFKEISKSLAEWIKGCDLGGYNSNRFDIPLLAEEFLRCNVDIDLRKSRFVDVQVIFNKKEQRTLTAAYRFYCDKELEGAHGAEADITATYEVLKAQLDRYPDLQNDIEFLSDFSCHNNNVDYAGRFIYNEKREEIVNFGKHKGKKLAEVLLTDRGYYDWMMQGDFSLDTKRILTEIKLKNGIR
;
A
#
# COMPACT_ATOMS: atom_id res chain seq x y z
N MET A 1 0.36 0.82 -30.25
CA MET A 1 -0.50 -0.40 -30.28
C MET A 1 -1.83 -0.03 -29.65
N GLU A 2 -2.94 -0.28 -30.34
CA GLU A 2 -4.28 -0.03 -29.82
C GLU A 2 -4.81 -1.25 -29.06
N LEU A 3 -5.71 -1.03 -28.10
CA LEU A 3 -6.35 -2.11 -27.37
C LEU A 3 -7.34 -2.86 -28.27
N ASN A 4 -7.25 -4.18 -28.30
CA ASN A 4 -8.24 -5.01 -29.02
C ASN A 4 -9.47 -5.25 -28.11
N LEU A 5 -10.42 -4.36 -28.16
CA LEU A 5 -11.61 -4.34 -27.31
C LEU A 5 -12.80 -5.02 -28.01
N LYS A 6 -13.48 -5.93 -27.29
CA LYS A 6 -14.77 -6.50 -27.72
C LYS A 6 -15.96 -5.70 -27.21
N LYS A 7 -15.78 -4.94 -26.16
CA LYS A 7 -16.74 -4.01 -25.55
C LYS A 7 -15.97 -2.83 -24.93
N PRO A 8 -16.60 -1.72 -24.59
CA PRO A 8 -15.90 -0.60 -24.00
C PRO A 8 -15.21 -0.97 -22.69
N ILE A 9 -14.07 -0.30 -22.41
CA ILE A 9 -13.40 -0.35 -21.12
C ILE A 9 -13.37 1.05 -20.51
N VAL A 10 -13.58 1.13 -19.19
CA VAL A 10 -13.46 2.37 -18.42
C VAL A 10 -12.28 2.26 -17.48
N PHE A 11 -11.24 3.05 -17.73
CA PHE A 11 -10.19 3.29 -16.74
C PHE A 11 -10.66 4.36 -15.78
N PHE A 12 -10.45 4.16 -14.49
CA PHE A 12 -10.85 5.15 -13.49
C PHE A 12 -9.91 5.15 -12.29
N ASP A 13 -9.93 6.27 -11.60
CA ASP A 13 -9.17 6.56 -10.41
C ASP A 13 -10.02 7.35 -9.42
N LEU A 14 -9.82 7.15 -8.12
CA LEU A 14 -10.64 7.73 -7.05
C LEU A 14 -9.78 8.51 -6.06
N GLU A 15 -10.19 9.75 -5.77
CA GLU A 15 -9.78 10.44 -4.54
C GLU A 15 -10.84 10.23 -3.46
N THR A 16 -10.40 10.06 -2.21
CA THR A 16 -11.26 9.59 -1.13
C THR A 16 -10.98 10.29 0.20
N THR A 17 -11.90 10.21 1.16
CA THR A 17 -11.69 10.73 2.52
C THR A 17 -10.66 9.93 3.33
N GLY A 18 -10.25 8.75 2.85
CA GLY A 18 -9.29 7.86 3.47
C GLY A 18 -9.30 6.48 2.82
N LEU A 19 -8.63 5.50 3.43
CA LEU A 19 -8.37 4.18 2.84
C LEU A 19 -9.28 3.06 3.34
N ASN A 20 -10.25 3.35 4.19
CA ASN A 20 -11.16 2.34 4.73
C ASN A 20 -12.40 2.20 3.83
N ILE A 21 -12.48 1.12 3.07
CA ILE A 21 -13.57 0.84 2.12
C ILE A 21 -14.95 0.91 2.80
N SER A 22 -15.06 0.50 4.07
CA SER A 22 -16.34 0.44 4.78
C SER A 22 -16.83 1.80 5.30
N THR A 23 -15.96 2.76 5.51
CA THR A 23 -16.30 4.06 6.14
C THR A 23 -16.03 5.26 5.27
N ASP A 24 -15.01 5.19 4.44
CA ASP A 24 -14.60 6.33 3.63
C ASP A 24 -15.50 6.54 2.41
N ARG A 25 -15.41 7.73 1.83
CA ARG A 25 -16.25 8.21 0.75
C ARG A 25 -15.40 8.70 -0.42
N ILE A 26 -15.93 8.57 -1.62
CA ILE A 26 -15.33 9.16 -2.83
C ILE A 26 -15.54 10.66 -2.79
N ILE A 27 -14.47 11.43 -3.00
CA ILE A 27 -14.48 12.90 -3.12
C ILE A 27 -14.20 13.38 -4.55
N GLU A 28 -13.49 12.59 -5.35
CA GLU A 28 -13.37 12.80 -6.79
C GLU A 28 -13.33 11.45 -7.50
N ILE A 29 -13.93 11.38 -8.68
CA ILE A 29 -13.84 10.25 -9.59
C ILE A 29 -13.47 10.75 -10.98
N SER A 30 -12.36 10.26 -11.53
CA SER A 30 -11.94 10.48 -12.91
C SER A 30 -12.05 9.21 -13.72
N MET A 31 -12.63 9.30 -14.91
CA MET A 31 -12.92 8.14 -15.75
C MET A 31 -12.59 8.42 -17.20
N LEU A 32 -11.93 7.47 -17.86
CA LEU A 32 -11.66 7.43 -19.28
C LEU A 32 -12.32 6.18 -19.86
N LYS A 33 -13.38 6.36 -20.66
CA LYS A 33 -14.00 5.28 -21.43
C LYS A 33 -13.39 5.21 -22.82
N ILE A 34 -13.00 4.02 -23.23
CA ILE A 34 -12.46 3.71 -24.56
C ILE A 34 -13.40 2.71 -25.22
N HIS A 35 -13.88 3.06 -26.41
CA HIS A 35 -14.75 2.24 -27.23
C HIS A 35 -13.96 1.31 -28.16
N PRO A 36 -14.57 0.20 -28.65
CA PRO A 36 -13.91 -0.70 -29.62
C PRO A 36 -13.48 -0.04 -30.93
N ASN A 37 -14.10 1.07 -31.31
CA ASN A 37 -13.75 1.86 -32.48
C ASN A 37 -12.63 2.90 -32.23
N GLY A 38 -12.10 2.95 -31.00
CA GLY A 38 -11.04 3.88 -30.59
C GLY A 38 -11.55 5.23 -30.03
N ASP A 39 -12.85 5.51 -30.08
CA ASP A 39 -13.40 6.74 -29.50
C ASP A 39 -13.19 6.77 -27.98
N GLN A 40 -12.93 7.96 -27.45
CA GLN A 40 -12.63 8.18 -26.04
C GLN A 40 -13.54 9.23 -25.43
N GLU A 41 -13.99 8.95 -24.20
CA GLU A 41 -14.77 9.89 -23.38
C GLU A 41 -14.11 10.05 -22.02
N ILE A 42 -13.85 11.30 -21.60
CA ILE A 42 -13.30 11.60 -20.27
C ILE A 42 -14.38 12.28 -19.43
N LYS A 43 -14.53 11.84 -18.19
CA LYS A 43 -15.39 12.44 -17.17
C LYS A 43 -14.68 12.52 -15.84
N THR A 44 -14.65 13.71 -15.26
CA THR A 44 -14.19 13.94 -13.89
C THR A 44 -15.30 14.59 -13.10
N ARG A 45 -15.52 14.15 -11.87
CA ARG A 45 -16.54 14.69 -10.97
C ARG A 45 -16.00 14.74 -9.54
N ARG A 46 -16.03 15.92 -8.94
CA ARG A 46 -15.91 16.10 -7.50
C ARG A 46 -17.24 15.84 -6.83
N LEU A 47 -17.18 15.23 -5.65
CA LEU A 47 -18.34 14.77 -4.92
C LEU A 47 -18.28 15.24 -3.47
N LYS A 48 -19.40 15.68 -2.94
CA LYS A 48 -19.55 16.00 -1.54
C LYS A 48 -19.65 14.71 -0.72
N PRO A 49 -18.66 14.40 0.14
CA PRO A 49 -18.74 13.24 1.02
C PRO A 49 -19.75 13.53 2.14
N VAL A 50 -20.70 12.63 2.35
CA VAL A 50 -21.72 12.79 3.39
C VAL A 50 -21.85 11.57 4.28
N ASP A 51 -22.18 11.80 5.54
CA ASP A 51 -22.55 10.77 6.51
C ASP A 51 -23.97 10.22 6.25
N LEU A 52 -24.42 9.30 7.09
CA LEU A 52 -25.77 8.71 6.98
C LEU A 52 -26.89 9.74 7.22
N ASN A 53 -26.60 10.86 7.86
CA ASN A 53 -27.56 11.94 8.13
C ASN A 53 -27.53 13.03 7.05
N GLY A 54 -26.64 12.92 6.05
CA GLY A 54 -26.47 13.89 4.96
C GLY A 54 -25.55 15.04 5.30
N ASN A 55 -24.87 15.04 6.45
CA ASN A 55 -23.89 16.07 6.79
C ASN A 55 -22.58 15.82 6.04
N GLN A 56 -21.94 16.90 5.61
CA GLN A 56 -20.62 16.80 4.98
C GLN A 56 -19.59 16.22 5.97
N ILE A 57 -18.85 15.24 5.52
CA ILE A 57 -17.71 14.67 6.26
C ILE A 57 -16.49 15.56 6.01
N PRO A 58 -15.88 16.16 7.05
CA PRO A 58 -14.69 16.99 6.87
C PRO A 58 -13.49 16.16 6.46
N LEU A 59 -12.66 16.70 5.58
CA LEU A 59 -11.42 16.08 5.15
C LEU A 59 -10.33 16.26 6.21
N SER A 60 -9.52 15.22 6.43
CA SER A 60 -8.30 15.35 7.23
C SER A 60 -7.26 16.22 6.50
N GLU A 61 -6.38 16.87 7.25
CA GLU A 61 -5.31 17.68 6.65
C GLU A 61 -4.42 16.85 5.72
N ALA A 62 -4.13 15.60 6.08
CA ALA A 62 -3.36 14.68 5.23
C ALA A 62 -4.04 14.42 3.87
N VAL A 63 -5.37 14.29 3.84
CA VAL A 63 -6.13 14.14 2.57
C VAL A 63 -6.08 15.42 1.76
N LYS A 64 -6.25 16.59 2.39
CA LYS A 64 -6.18 17.90 1.70
C LYS A 64 -4.80 18.14 1.10
N GLU A 65 -3.73 17.82 1.82
CA GLU A 65 -2.35 17.93 1.32
C GLU A 65 -2.09 16.99 0.14
N LEU A 66 -2.58 15.76 0.22
CA LEU A 66 -2.36 14.74 -0.82
C LEU A 66 -3.14 15.04 -2.09
N THR A 67 -4.45 15.35 -1.94
CA THR A 67 -5.37 15.50 -3.09
C THR A 67 -5.47 16.92 -3.62
N HIS A 68 -5.00 17.91 -2.83
CA HIS A 68 -5.21 19.34 -3.08
C HIS A 68 -6.69 19.74 -3.21
N ILE A 69 -7.58 19.01 -2.51
CA ILE A 69 -9.02 19.27 -2.45
C ILE A 69 -9.36 19.73 -1.05
N SER A 70 -10.09 20.83 -0.92
CA SER A 70 -10.57 21.37 0.36
C SER A 70 -12.04 21.02 0.61
N ASP A 71 -12.50 21.22 1.85
CA ASP A 71 -13.93 21.05 2.19
C ASP A 71 -14.82 22.04 1.43
N GLU A 72 -14.33 23.24 1.18
CA GLU A 72 -15.01 24.29 0.43
C GLU A 72 -15.19 23.91 -1.04
N ASP A 73 -14.18 23.24 -1.64
CA ASP A 73 -14.23 22.74 -3.01
C ASP A 73 -15.36 21.73 -3.23
N LEU A 74 -15.78 21.06 -2.16
CA LEU A 74 -16.78 19.99 -2.18
C LEU A 74 -18.17 20.45 -1.69
N ALA A 75 -18.26 21.59 -1.04
CA ALA A 75 -19.47 22.02 -0.34
C ALA A 75 -20.72 22.15 -1.27
N ASP A 76 -20.50 22.58 -2.51
CA ASP A 76 -21.53 22.77 -3.54
C ASP A 76 -21.62 21.62 -4.55
N LYS A 77 -20.80 20.55 -4.37
CA LYS A 77 -20.78 19.42 -5.30
C LYS A 77 -21.88 18.40 -5.01
N PRO A 78 -22.32 17.66 -6.04
CA PRO A 78 -23.29 16.59 -5.83
C PRO A 78 -22.71 15.51 -4.94
N THR A 79 -23.56 14.84 -4.19
CA THR A 79 -23.21 13.62 -3.46
C THR A 79 -23.08 12.44 -4.43
N PHE A 80 -22.41 11.34 -3.98
CA PHE A 80 -22.37 10.11 -4.78
C PHE A 80 -23.78 9.58 -5.09
N LYS A 81 -24.70 9.70 -4.14
CA LYS A 81 -26.10 9.27 -4.31
C LYS A 81 -26.79 9.96 -5.48
N GLU A 82 -26.55 11.24 -5.67
CA GLU A 82 -27.19 12.02 -6.75
C GLU A 82 -26.70 11.63 -8.14
N ILE A 83 -25.42 11.20 -8.25
CA ILE A 83 -24.84 10.78 -9.53
C ILE A 83 -24.89 9.27 -9.77
N SER A 84 -25.14 8.47 -8.73
CA SER A 84 -24.95 7.01 -8.73
C SER A 84 -25.69 6.30 -9.87
N LYS A 85 -26.96 6.66 -10.13
CA LYS A 85 -27.74 6.03 -11.20
C LYS A 85 -27.20 6.36 -12.59
N SER A 86 -26.85 7.61 -12.84
CA SER A 86 -26.29 8.04 -14.12
C SER A 86 -24.88 7.47 -14.34
N LEU A 87 -24.10 7.35 -13.28
CA LEU A 87 -22.78 6.71 -13.32
C LEU A 87 -22.92 5.21 -13.61
N ALA A 88 -23.82 4.50 -12.90
CA ALA A 88 -24.06 3.09 -13.14
C ALA A 88 -24.48 2.80 -14.58
N GLU A 89 -25.38 3.61 -15.16
CA GLU A 89 -25.78 3.45 -16.54
C GLU A 89 -24.64 3.77 -17.53
N TRP A 90 -23.79 4.74 -17.21
CA TRP A 90 -22.66 5.11 -18.07
C TRP A 90 -21.58 4.01 -18.12
N ILE A 91 -21.31 3.28 -17.00
CA ILE A 91 -20.33 2.17 -16.95
C ILE A 91 -20.94 0.82 -17.30
N LYS A 92 -22.25 0.74 -17.47
CA LYS A 92 -22.97 -0.52 -17.71
C LYS A 92 -22.46 -1.19 -19.00
N GLY A 93 -22.15 -2.48 -18.87
CA GLY A 93 -21.63 -3.29 -19.98
C GLY A 93 -20.19 -3.03 -20.35
N CYS A 94 -19.50 -2.14 -19.66
CA CYS A 94 -18.07 -1.90 -19.83
C CYS A 94 -17.23 -2.90 -19.00
N ASP A 95 -16.00 -3.15 -19.46
CA ASP A 95 -14.93 -3.64 -18.60
C ASP A 95 -14.33 -2.47 -17.80
N LEU A 96 -13.63 -2.74 -16.71
CA LEU A 96 -13.06 -1.73 -15.84
C LEU A 96 -11.54 -1.89 -15.76
N GLY A 97 -10.82 -0.78 -15.67
CA GLY A 97 -9.38 -0.77 -15.52
C GLY A 97 -8.91 0.32 -14.56
N GLY A 98 -7.69 0.17 -14.04
CA GLY A 98 -7.06 1.17 -13.19
C GLY A 98 -5.67 0.72 -12.73
N TYR A 99 -5.08 1.50 -11.84
CA TYR A 99 -3.79 1.19 -11.23
C TYR A 99 -3.98 0.85 -9.75
N ASN A 100 -3.67 -0.36 -9.32
CA ASN A 100 -3.98 -0.91 -7.99
C ASN A 100 -5.50 -0.98 -7.68
N SER A 101 -6.32 -0.85 -8.69
CA SER A 101 -7.78 -0.69 -8.58
C SER A 101 -8.49 -1.92 -8.03
N ASN A 102 -7.93 -3.13 -8.23
CA ASN A 102 -8.51 -4.36 -7.68
C ASN A 102 -8.55 -4.38 -6.15
N ARG A 103 -7.63 -3.68 -5.49
CA ARG A 103 -7.51 -3.68 -4.03
C ARG A 103 -8.27 -2.56 -3.35
N PHE A 104 -8.53 -1.45 -4.06
CA PHE A 104 -9.12 -0.27 -3.44
C PHE A 104 -10.28 0.33 -4.27
N ASP A 105 -10.02 0.83 -5.46
CA ASP A 105 -11.01 1.62 -6.23
C ASP A 105 -12.26 0.82 -6.57
N ILE A 106 -12.11 -0.41 -7.08
CA ILE A 106 -13.25 -1.27 -7.44
C ILE A 106 -14.07 -1.64 -6.21
N PRO A 107 -13.48 -2.12 -5.09
CA PRO A 107 -14.21 -2.36 -3.86
C PRO A 107 -14.94 -1.13 -3.32
N LEU A 108 -14.30 0.03 -3.29
CA LEU A 108 -14.92 1.25 -2.78
C LEU A 108 -16.05 1.74 -3.68
N LEU A 109 -15.86 1.71 -5.01
CA LEU A 109 -16.91 2.06 -5.96
C LEU A 109 -18.13 1.15 -5.81
N ALA A 110 -17.92 -0.16 -5.63
CA ALA A 110 -18.98 -1.12 -5.38
C ALA A 110 -19.72 -0.80 -4.07
N GLU A 111 -18.98 -0.49 -3.00
CA GLU A 111 -19.54 -0.12 -1.70
C GLU A 111 -20.38 1.16 -1.79
N GLU A 112 -19.92 2.19 -2.51
CA GLU A 112 -20.69 3.42 -2.73
C GLU A 112 -21.99 3.18 -3.49
N PHE A 113 -22.01 2.32 -4.51
CA PHE A 113 -23.25 1.93 -5.19
C PHE A 113 -24.21 1.20 -4.25
N LEU A 114 -23.72 0.28 -3.44
CA LEU A 114 -24.53 -0.45 -2.45
C LEU A 114 -25.15 0.48 -1.41
N ARG A 115 -24.39 1.44 -0.88
CA ARG A 115 -24.89 2.48 0.03
C ARG A 115 -26.02 3.31 -0.56
N CYS A 116 -26.00 3.51 -1.87
CA CYS A 116 -27.04 4.25 -2.60
C CYS A 116 -28.20 3.37 -3.06
N ASN A 117 -28.23 2.08 -2.73
CA ASN A 117 -29.19 1.10 -3.22
C ASN A 117 -29.27 1.06 -4.76
N VAL A 118 -28.13 1.21 -5.43
CA VAL A 118 -28.01 1.07 -6.89
C VAL A 118 -27.61 -0.35 -7.21
N ASP A 119 -28.50 -1.08 -7.89
CA ASP A 119 -28.26 -2.47 -8.31
C ASP A 119 -27.36 -2.47 -9.57
N ILE A 120 -26.06 -2.56 -9.34
CA ILE A 120 -25.06 -2.78 -10.38
C ILE A 120 -24.15 -3.94 -9.99
N ASP A 121 -24.11 -4.98 -10.82
CA ASP A 121 -23.24 -6.12 -10.61
C ASP A 121 -21.92 -5.95 -11.37
N LEU A 122 -20.96 -5.30 -10.72
CA LEU A 122 -19.62 -5.09 -11.29
C LEU A 122 -18.86 -6.40 -11.58
N ARG A 123 -19.26 -7.54 -10.96
CA ARG A 123 -18.63 -8.85 -11.20
C ARG A 123 -18.87 -9.37 -12.63
N LYS A 124 -19.81 -8.78 -13.36
CA LYS A 124 -20.04 -9.06 -14.79
C LYS A 124 -19.02 -8.39 -15.70
N SER A 125 -18.27 -7.42 -15.19
CA SER A 125 -17.16 -6.77 -15.86
C SER A 125 -15.86 -7.54 -15.66
N ARG A 126 -14.95 -7.46 -16.63
CA ARG A 126 -13.56 -7.87 -16.44
C ARG A 126 -12.78 -6.71 -15.86
N PHE A 127 -11.80 -7.03 -15.00
CA PHE A 127 -10.95 -6.03 -14.35
C PHE A 127 -9.53 -6.12 -14.86
N VAL A 128 -8.99 -4.99 -15.31
CA VAL A 128 -7.60 -4.87 -15.76
C VAL A 128 -6.85 -3.96 -14.80
N ASP A 129 -6.03 -4.54 -13.93
CA ASP A 129 -5.19 -3.80 -13.00
C ASP A 129 -3.77 -3.70 -13.57
N VAL A 130 -3.39 -2.49 -13.97
CA VAL A 130 -2.09 -2.22 -14.62
C VAL A 130 -0.94 -2.44 -13.65
N GLN A 131 -1.10 -2.16 -12.35
CA GLN A 131 -0.06 -2.45 -11.35
C GLN A 131 0.17 -3.95 -11.21
N VAL A 132 -0.89 -4.78 -11.26
CA VAL A 132 -0.73 -6.23 -11.21
C VAL A 132 0.02 -6.74 -12.43
N ILE A 133 -0.25 -6.18 -13.63
CA ILE A 133 0.50 -6.51 -14.85
C ILE A 133 1.97 -6.11 -14.68
N PHE A 134 2.24 -4.88 -14.24
CA PHE A 134 3.58 -4.39 -13.96
C PHE A 134 4.33 -5.31 -12.99
N ASN A 135 3.74 -5.62 -11.83
CA ASN A 135 4.36 -6.47 -10.81
C ASN A 135 4.61 -7.92 -11.26
N LYS A 136 3.82 -8.42 -12.23
CA LYS A 136 4.02 -9.76 -12.81
C LYS A 136 5.07 -9.79 -13.89
N LYS A 137 5.27 -8.70 -14.62
CA LYS A 137 6.19 -8.61 -15.77
C LYS A 137 7.56 -8.07 -15.36
N GLU A 138 7.61 -7.10 -14.46
CA GLU A 138 8.84 -6.51 -13.96
C GLU A 138 9.32 -7.29 -12.73
N GLN A 139 10.34 -8.09 -12.93
CA GLN A 139 10.91 -8.92 -11.88
C GLN A 139 11.72 -8.03 -10.90
N ARG A 140 11.51 -8.25 -9.60
CA ARG A 140 12.30 -7.64 -8.52
C ARG A 140 13.35 -8.61 -8.00
N THR A 141 14.14 -9.16 -8.92
CA THR A 141 15.26 -10.08 -8.63
C THR A 141 16.59 -9.35 -8.80
N LEU A 142 17.66 -9.91 -8.22
CA LEU A 142 19.00 -9.37 -8.41
C LEU A 142 19.39 -9.34 -9.91
N THR A 143 19.06 -10.38 -10.66
CA THR A 143 19.30 -10.45 -12.12
C THR A 143 18.61 -9.29 -12.85
N ALA A 144 17.34 -9.00 -12.51
CA ALA A 144 16.62 -7.88 -13.12
C ALA A 144 17.22 -6.53 -12.71
N ALA A 145 17.61 -6.37 -11.45
CA ALA A 145 18.28 -5.16 -10.96
C ALA A 145 19.64 -4.98 -11.65
N TYR A 146 20.41 -6.05 -11.79
CA TYR A 146 21.72 -5.99 -12.43
C TYR A 146 21.63 -5.58 -13.91
N ARG A 147 20.64 -6.14 -14.64
CA ARG A 147 20.35 -5.71 -16.01
C ARG A 147 19.92 -4.23 -16.07
N PHE A 148 19.03 -3.80 -15.17
CA PHE A 148 18.46 -2.46 -15.19
C PHE A 148 19.46 -1.35 -14.81
N TYR A 149 20.29 -1.62 -13.80
CA TYR A 149 21.23 -0.62 -13.29
C TYR A 149 22.60 -0.67 -13.97
N CYS A 150 23.08 -1.87 -14.34
CA CYS A 150 24.43 -2.08 -14.85
C CYS A 150 24.46 -2.39 -16.35
N ASP A 151 23.29 -2.60 -16.99
CA ASP A 151 23.17 -3.02 -18.41
C ASP A 151 23.97 -4.29 -18.71
N LYS A 152 23.97 -5.25 -17.77
CA LYS A 152 24.70 -6.52 -17.85
C LYS A 152 23.82 -7.70 -17.53
N GLU A 153 24.16 -8.87 -18.11
CA GLU A 153 23.54 -10.15 -17.71
C GLU A 153 24.29 -10.74 -16.50
N LEU A 154 23.57 -11.30 -15.55
CA LEU A 154 24.14 -11.98 -14.40
C LEU A 154 24.40 -13.44 -14.75
N GLU A 155 25.65 -13.73 -15.16
CA GLU A 155 26.12 -15.09 -15.38
C GLU A 155 26.38 -15.78 -14.04
N GLY A 156 25.97 -17.05 -13.91
CA GLY A 156 26.14 -17.80 -12.66
C GLY A 156 25.23 -17.35 -11.51
N ALA A 157 24.04 -16.81 -11.84
CA ALA A 157 23.00 -16.50 -10.84
C ALA A 157 22.75 -17.68 -9.89
N HIS A 158 22.54 -17.37 -8.61
CA HIS A 158 22.49 -18.30 -7.47
C HIS A 158 23.86 -18.85 -7.03
N GLY A 159 24.96 -18.39 -7.62
CA GLY A 159 26.30 -18.55 -7.09
C GLY A 159 26.64 -17.39 -6.15
N ALA A 160 27.01 -17.69 -4.90
CA ALA A 160 27.21 -16.65 -3.86
C ALA A 160 28.21 -15.56 -4.27
N GLU A 161 29.28 -15.92 -4.98
CA GLU A 161 30.29 -14.96 -5.44
C GLU A 161 29.75 -14.04 -6.56
N ALA A 162 29.03 -14.62 -7.54
CA ALA A 162 28.42 -13.85 -8.62
C ALA A 162 27.35 -12.89 -8.07
N ASP A 163 26.49 -13.39 -7.17
CA ASP A 163 25.41 -12.62 -6.56
C ASP A 163 25.94 -11.45 -5.68
N ILE A 164 26.97 -11.68 -4.87
CA ILE A 164 27.54 -10.60 -4.03
C ILE A 164 28.25 -9.53 -4.87
N THR A 165 28.94 -9.95 -5.93
CA THR A 165 29.60 -9.03 -6.87
C THR A 165 28.56 -8.17 -7.61
N ALA A 166 27.51 -8.80 -8.13
CA ALA A 166 26.41 -8.09 -8.79
C ALA A 166 25.69 -7.13 -7.82
N THR A 167 25.46 -7.55 -6.57
CA THR A 167 24.85 -6.70 -5.53
C THR A 167 25.67 -5.44 -5.29
N TYR A 168 26.99 -5.56 -5.20
CA TYR A 168 27.89 -4.41 -5.04
C TYR A 168 27.88 -3.48 -6.25
N GLU A 169 27.90 -4.03 -7.47
CA GLU A 169 27.83 -3.22 -8.69
C GLU A 169 26.49 -2.50 -8.82
N VAL A 170 25.38 -3.14 -8.45
CA VAL A 170 24.05 -2.53 -8.41
C VAL A 170 24.03 -1.34 -7.44
N LEU A 171 24.59 -1.48 -6.22
CA LEU A 171 24.64 -0.37 -5.26
C LEU A 171 25.43 0.82 -5.83
N LYS A 172 26.58 0.58 -6.46
CA LYS A 172 27.35 1.68 -7.09
C LYS A 172 26.54 2.38 -8.17
N ALA A 173 25.90 1.62 -9.04
CA ALA A 173 25.07 2.17 -10.11
C ALA A 173 23.82 2.91 -9.58
N GLN A 174 23.26 2.49 -8.43
CA GLN A 174 22.21 3.24 -7.74
C GLN A 174 22.71 4.58 -7.21
N LEU A 175 23.91 4.63 -6.61
CA LEU A 175 24.54 5.88 -6.15
C LEU A 175 24.82 6.85 -7.30
N ASP A 176 25.25 6.34 -8.46
CA ASP A 176 25.47 7.15 -9.65
C ASP A 176 24.16 7.69 -10.25
N ARG A 177 23.07 6.92 -10.13
CA ARG A 177 21.77 7.22 -10.74
C ARG A 177 20.91 8.15 -9.91
N TYR A 178 20.96 8.05 -8.59
CA TYR A 178 20.07 8.75 -7.66
C TYR A 178 20.83 9.81 -6.85
N PRO A 179 20.71 11.11 -7.21
CA PRO A 179 21.44 12.19 -6.53
C PRO A 179 21.06 12.39 -5.06
N ASP A 180 19.90 11.89 -4.64
CA ASP A 180 19.40 11.92 -3.27
C ASP A 180 19.96 10.79 -2.39
N LEU A 181 20.60 9.78 -2.99
CA LEU A 181 21.34 8.75 -2.25
C LEU A 181 22.73 9.26 -1.88
N GLN A 182 22.98 9.40 -0.59
CA GLN A 182 24.31 9.77 -0.11
C GLN A 182 25.24 8.55 -0.08
N ASN A 183 26.45 8.70 -0.60
CA ASN A 183 27.48 7.65 -0.52
C ASN A 183 28.11 7.62 0.89
N ASP A 184 27.27 7.25 1.86
CA ASP A 184 27.61 7.13 3.27
C ASP A 184 26.89 5.91 3.84
N ILE A 185 27.60 5.04 4.57
CA ILE A 185 27.06 3.76 5.04
C ILE A 185 25.99 3.95 6.11
N GLU A 186 26.10 4.94 6.98
CA GLU A 186 25.09 5.23 7.99
C GLU A 186 23.79 5.68 7.32
N PHE A 187 23.88 6.63 6.37
CA PHE A 187 22.74 7.07 5.56
C PHE A 187 22.11 5.90 4.79
N LEU A 188 22.90 5.10 4.09
CA LEU A 188 22.39 3.97 3.28
C LEU A 188 21.75 2.89 4.15
N SER A 189 22.31 2.65 5.33
CA SER A 189 21.73 1.72 6.31
C SER A 189 20.35 2.19 6.76
N ASP A 190 20.21 3.45 7.15
CA ASP A 190 18.95 4.03 7.60
C ASP A 190 17.93 4.10 6.47
N PHE A 191 18.36 4.52 5.27
CA PHE A 191 17.50 4.59 4.08
C PHE A 191 16.96 3.22 3.64
N SER A 192 17.78 2.16 3.76
CA SER A 192 17.38 0.79 3.40
C SER A 192 16.72 0.03 4.54
N CYS A 193 16.61 0.62 5.73
CA CYS A 193 15.98 0.00 6.88
C CYS A 193 14.46 -0.06 6.70
N HIS A 194 13.92 -1.27 6.55
CA HIS A 194 12.47 -1.46 6.40
C HIS A 194 11.71 -1.47 7.73
N ASN A 195 12.42 -1.66 8.85
CA ASN A 195 11.77 -1.80 10.16
C ASN A 195 12.69 -1.26 11.26
N ASN A 196 12.11 -0.62 12.26
CA ASN A 196 12.78 -0.29 13.53
C ASN A 196 13.00 -1.55 14.39
N ASN A 197 13.57 -2.59 13.82
CA ASN A 197 13.72 -3.87 14.48
C ASN A 197 14.71 -3.77 15.65
N VAL A 198 14.34 -4.36 16.79
CA VAL A 198 15.21 -4.55 17.94
C VAL A 198 15.95 -5.89 17.82
N ASP A 199 15.27 -6.92 17.31
CA ASP A 199 15.84 -8.22 16.98
C ASP A 199 15.79 -8.49 15.46
N TYR A 200 16.69 -9.28 14.92
CA TYR A 200 16.78 -9.53 13.47
C TYR A 200 15.53 -10.20 12.87
N ALA A 201 14.73 -10.89 13.68
CA ALA A 201 13.50 -11.53 13.26
C ALA A 201 12.28 -10.57 13.28
N GLY A 202 12.45 -9.32 13.77
CA GLY A 202 11.39 -8.31 13.85
C GLY A 202 10.25 -8.69 14.81
N ARG A 203 10.53 -9.54 15.80
CA ARG A 203 9.56 -9.87 16.87
C ARG A 203 9.43 -8.74 17.86
N PHE A 204 10.50 -7.96 18.03
CA PHE A 204 10.54 -6.74 18.80
C PHE A 204 10.94 -5.59 17.88
N ILE A 205 10.29 -4.44 18.04
CA ILE A 205 10.54 -3.23 17.26
C ILE A 205 10.64 -2.02 18.19
N TYR A 206 11.33 -0.96 17.76
CA TYR A 206 11.26 0.34 18.42
C TYR A 206 10.02 1.11 17.99
N ASN A 207 9.33 1.75 18.94
CA ASN A 207 8.35 2.77 18.63
C ASN A 207 9.01 4.14 18.38
N GLU A 208 8.21 5.18 18.13
CA GLU A 208 8.69 6.55 17.91
C GLU A 208 9.49 7.12 19.11
N LYS A 209 9.26 6.58 20.31
CA LYS A 209 9.95 6.97 21.55
C LYS A 209 11.18 6.10 21.84
N ARG A 210 11.62 5.27 20.89
CA ARG A 210 12.73 4.32 21.05
C ARG A 210 12.51 3.30 22.19
N GLU A 211 11.26 2.93 22.46
CA GLU A 211 10.91 1.89 23.43
C GLU A 211 10.70 0.55 22.71
N GLU A 212 11.13 -0.54 23.32
CA GLU A 212 11.04 -1.88 22.77
C GLU A 212 9.60 -2.41 22.85
N ILE A 213 8.96 -2.65 21.71
CA ILE A 213 7.55 -3.06 21.56
C ILE A 213 7.47 -4.48 21.00
N VAL A 214 6.56 -5.28 21.54
CA VAL A 214 6.22 -6.60 20.98
C VAL A 214 5.48 -6.42 19.65
N ASN A 215 5.97 -7.01 18.57
CA ASN A 215 5.40 -6.84 17.22
C ASN A 215 4.55 -8.03 16.76
N PHE A 216 4.18 -8.96 17.63
CA PHE A 216 3.40 -10.15 17.27
C PHE A 216 2.48 -10.64 18.38
N GLY A 217 1.54 -11.52 18.00
CA GLY A 217 0.68 -12.25 18.95
C GLY A 217 -0.19 -11.37 19.85
N LYS A 218 -0.62 -11.93 20.98
CA LYS A 218 -1.58 -11.29 21.93
C LYS A 218 -1.06 -10.00 22.58
N HIS A 219 0.26 -9.79 22.56
CA HIS A 219 0.90 -8.62 23.16
C HIS A 219 1.39 -7.60 22.13
N LYS A 220 1.02 -7.75 20.85
CA LYS A 220 1.41 -6.80 19.79
C LYS A 220 1.05 -5.36 20.19
N GLY A 221 2.02 -4.44 20.03
CA GLY A 221 1.88 -3.03 20.34
C GLY A 221 2.15 -2.65 21.81
N LYS A 222 2.39 -3.63 22.69
CA LYS A 222 2.72 -3.36 24.12
C LYS A 222 4.22 -3.28 24.32
N LYS A 223 4.66 -2.49 25.31
CA LYS A 223 6.06 -2.43 25.71
C LYS A 223 6.51 -3.79 26.22
N LEU A 224 7.64 -4.27 25.75
CA LEU A 224 8.16 -5.59 26.13
C LEU A 224 8.44 -5.69 27.62
N ALA A 225 9.02 -4.64 28.24
CA ALA A 225 9.25 -4.59 29.67
C ALA A 225 7.96 -4.74 30.49
N GLU A 226 6.86 -4.08 30.09
CA GLU A 226 5.56 -4.20 30.75
C GLU A 226 4.97 -5.61 30.58
N VAL A 227 5.13 -6.23 29.41
CA VAL A 227 4.68 -7.62 29.17
C VAL A 227 5.42 -8.58 30.07
N LEU A 228 6.74 -8.44 30.21
CA LEU A 228 7.56 -9.28 31.08
C LEU A 228 7.22 -9.14 32.58
N LEU A 229 6.71 -7.98 33.00
CA LEU A 229 6.26 -7.75 34.38
C LEU A 229 4.86 -8.33 34.64
N THR A 230 3.96 -8.23 33.66
CA THR A 230 2.54 -8.59 33.84
C THR A 230 2.22 -10.03 33.47
N ASP A 231 2.94 -10.61 32.50
CA ASP A 231 2.81 -12.00 32.05
C ASP A 231 4.10 -12.78 32.37
N ARG A 232 4.19 -13.28 33.61
CA ARG A 232 5.40 -13.96 34.12
C ARG A 232 5.79 -15.20 33.32
N GLY A 233 4.84 -15.84 32.64
CA GLY A 233 5.11 -17.02 31.81
C GLY A 233 5.61 -16.66 30.40
N TYR A 234 5.52 -15.40 29.99
CA TYR A 234 5.85 -14.98 28.62
C TYR A 234 7.33 -15.22 28.27
N TYR A 235 8.23 -14.91 29.22
CA TYR A 235 9.65 -15.15 29.04
C TYR A 235 9.95 -16.64 28.79
N ASP A 236 9.48 -17.51 29.67
CA ASP A 236 9.75 -18.95 29.59
C ASP A 236 9.10 -19.55 28.32
N TRP A 237 7.90 -19.11 27.99
CA TRP A 237 7.23 -19.50 26.75
C TRP A 237 8.05 -19.15 25.52
N MET A 238 8.61 -17.96 25.44
CA MET A 238 9.46 -17.56 24.31
C MET A 238 10.80 -18.31 24.32
N MET A 239 11.41 -18.52 25.47
CA MET A 239 12.67 -19.23 25.57
C MET A 239 12.55 -20.71 25.16
N GLN A 240 11.40 -21.35 25.43
CA GLN A 240 11.11 -22.74 25.04
C GLN A 240 10.56 -22.86 23.64
N GLY A 241 9.95 -21.79 23.10
CA GLY A 241 9.32 -21.76 21.78
C GLY A 241 10.34 -21.73 20.64
N ASP A 242 9.84 -21.91 19.42
CA ASP A 242 10.63 -21.83 18.17
C ASP A 242 10.87 -20.37 17.76
N PHE A 243 11.73 -19.68 18.51
CA PHE A 243 12.21 -18.34 18.22
C PHE A 243 13.72 -18.36 17.94
N SER A 244 14.18 -17.42 17.10
CA SER A 244 15.60 -17.30 16.80
C SER A 244 16.42 -17.04 18.07
N LEU A 245 17.69 -17.49 18.09
CA LEU A 245 18.60 -17.26 19.22
C LEU A 245 18.79 -15.77 19.48
N ASP A 246 18.81 -14.95 18.44
CA ASP A 246 18.90 -13.49 18.58
C ASP A 246 17.67 -12.92 19.31
N THR A 247 16.45 -13.31 18.92
CA THR A 247 15.22 -12.90 19.62
C THR A 247 15.26 -13.28 21.10
N LYS A 248 15.73 -14.50 21.42
CA LYS A 248 15.87 -14.98 22.80
C LYS A 248 16.94 -14.21 23.58
N ARG A 249 18.06 -13.87 22.92
CA ARG A 249 19.12 -13.03 23.48
C ARG A 249 18.59 -11.64 23.82
N ILE A 250 17.97 -10.97 22.87
CA ILE A 250 17.38 -9.63 23.05
C ILE A 250 16.32 -9.64 24.18
N LEU A 251 15.44 -10.64 24.19
CA LEU A 251 14.47 -10.83 25.28
C LEU A 251 15.12 -10.89 26.64
N THR A 252 16.22 -11.64 26.76
CA THR A 252 16.98 -11.78 28.00
C THR A 252 17.68 -10.48 28.38
N GLU A 253 18.30 -9.79 27.44
CA GLU A 253 18.96 -8.50 27.65
C GLU A 253 17.98 -7.47 28.19
N ILE A 254 16.77 -7.37 27.60
CA ILE A 254 15.72 -6.43 28.02
C ILE A 254 15.18 -6.81 29.41
N LYS A 255 15.00 -8.11 29.70
CA LYS A 255 14.61 -8.58 31.04
C LYS A 255 15.61 -8.14 32.10
N LEU A 256 16.91 -8.36 31.85
CA LEU A 256 17.98 -7.99 32.76
C LEU A 256 18.14 -6.49 32.94
N LYS A 257 18.11 -5.72 31.84
CA LYS A 257 18.18 -4.25 31.82
C LYS A 257 17.08 -3.60 32.69
N ASN A 258 15.91 -4.21 32.74
CA ASN A 258 14.78 -3.71 33.52
C ASN A 258 14.68 -4.34 34.93
N GLY A 259 15.65 -5.12 35.37
CA GLY A 259 15.69 -5.74 36.70
C GLY A 259 14.55 -6.74 36.94
N ILE A 260 13.97 -7.32 35.89
CA ILE A 260 12.85 -8.25 35.97
C ILE A 260 13.38 -9.64 36.33
N ARG A 261 12.95 -10.17 37.47
CA ARG A 261 13.39 -11.50 38.01
C ARG A 261 12.55 -12.64 37.43
#